data_f27426c5da6758380cd190ecb0add0c8
#
_entry.id   f27426c5da6758380cd190ecb0add0c8
#
_cell.length_a   1.000
_cell.length_b   1.000
_cell.length_c   1.000
_cell.angle_alpha   90.00
_cell.angle_beta   90.00
_cell.angle_gamma   90.00
#
_symmetry.space_group_name_H-M   'P 1'
#
loop_
_entity.id
_entity.type
_entity.pdbx_description
1 polymer ?
#
loop_
_entity_poly.entity_id
_entity_poly.type
_entity_poly.pdbx_seq_one_letter_code
_entity_poly.pdbx_strand_id
1 'polypeptide(L)'
;AGKSELAVLLAVSGGGDVDVPAVASLCKLTEAEVSEALAFWRGTGIISTDTAPSEKKESVTAKAPTPKSYSMTGAEIERVCGENPTLKTTIEKCQTIFGKVFGTSESSVFVYLYDHLRLDCEYILLLSSYCKRTGHDSVRYFEKTALGLFDDGIDTVGKLEKYFMDESRRGELEMFVRKLYGMGARALTSTEKEYLRVWSSEWDMSEELIEAAYEE
;
A
#
# COMPACT_ATOMS: atom_id res chain seq x y z
N ALA A 1 15.73 28.97 25.41
CA ALA A 1 14.68 28.03 25.77
C ALA A 1 14.70 27.77 27.25
N GLY A 2 13.59 27.94 27.95
CA GLY A 2 13.43 27.63 29.36
C GLY A 2 13.27 26.14 29.62
N LYS A 3 13.25 25.71 30.89
CA LYS A 3 13.06 24.30 31.26
C LYS A 3 11.70 23.75 30.83
N SER A 4 10.66 24.57 30.83
CA SER A 4 9.30 24.22 30.39
C SER A 4 9.23 23.94 28.88
N GLU A 5 9.88 24.78 28.08
CA GLU A 5 9.91 24.63 26.61
C GLU A 5 10.64 23.36 26.18
N LEU A 6 11.76 23.02 26.85
CA LEU A 6 12.49 21.76 26.61
C LEU A 6 11.68 20.54 27.03
N ALA A 7 10.95 20.58 28.14
CA ALA A 7 10.12 19.47 28.59
C ALA A 7 8.96 19.18 27.59
N VAL A 8 8.33 20.23 27.05
CA VAL A 8 7.27 20.11 26.04
C VAL A 8 7.85 19.57 24.73
N LEU A 9 9.03 20.02 24.28
CA LEU A 9 9.68 19.51 23.09
C LEU A 9 9.96 17.99 23.19
N LEU A 10 10.50 17.54 24.31
CA LEU A 10 10.78 16.12 24.56
C LEU A 10 9.50 15.28 24.61
N ALA A 11 8.42 15.79 25.20
CA ALA A 11 7.13 15.11 25.25
C ALA A 11 6.49 14.96 23.86
N VAL A 12 6.72 15.92 22.97
CA VAL A 12 6.15 15.95 21.59
C VAL A 12 7.04 15.21 20.59
N SER A 13 8.34 15.07 20.83
CA SER A 13 9.28 14.38 19.93
C SER A 13 9.02 12.88 19.78
N GLY A 14 8.15 12.28 20.59
CA GLY A 14 7.76 10.86 20.54
C GLY A 14 6.78 10.49 19.39
N GLY A 15 6.39 11.44 18.55
CA GLY A 15 5.58 11.20 17.34
C GLY A 15 4.13 10.79 17.64
N GLY A 16 3.24 11.76 17.75
CA GLY A 16 1.80 11.57 17.91
C GLY A 16 1.06 12.89 17.82
N ASP A 17 -0.25 12.84 17.71
CA ASP A 17 -1.10 14.02 17.76
C ASP A 17 -0.88 14.76 19.08
N VAL A 18 -0.63 16.07 19.04
CA VAL A 18 -0.27 16.86 20.24
C VAL A 18 -1.53 17.18 21.01
N ASP A 19 -1.87 16.33 21.96
CA ASP A 19 -2.95 16.58 22.92
C ASP A 19 -2.42 17.46 24.08
N VAL A 20 -2.76 18.75 24.05
CA VAL A 20 -2.30 19.75 25.02
C VAL A 20 -2.59 19.35 26.49
N PRO A 21 -3.80 18.87 26.86
CA PRO A 21 -4.08 18.37 28.21
C PRO A 21 -3.20 17.20 28.65
N ALA A 22 -2.93 16.25 27.75
CA ALA A 22 -2.08 15.09 28.04
C ALA A 22 -0.62 15.52 28.29
N VAL A 23 -0.08 16.41 27.45
CA VAL A 23 1.26 16.97 27.59
C VAL A 23 1.38 17.81 28.87
N ALA A 24 0.38 18.59 29.22
CA ALA A 24 0.33 19.38 30.46
C ALA A 24 0.43 18.48 31.70
N SER A 25 -0.32 17.38 31.73
CA SER A 25 -0.27 16.39 32.80
C SER A 25 1.10 15.70 32.90
N LEU A 26 1.69 15.34 31.76
CA LEU A 26 2.97 14.64 31.69
C LEU A 26 4.13 15.52 32.17
N CYS A 27 4.14 16.79 31.78
CA CYS A 27 5.18 17.76 32.09
C CYS A 27 4.96 18.49 33.44
N LYS A 28 3.81 18.28 34.08
CA LYS A 28 3.34 19.01 35.28
C LYS A 28 3.34 20.54 35.08
N LEU A 29 2.85 20.94 33.91
CA LEU A 29 2.70 22.33 33.50
C LEU A 29 1.21 22.65 33.33
N THR A 30 0.86 23.92 33.30
CA THR A 30 -0.49 24.36 32.93
C THR A 30 -0.68 24.29 31.41
N GLU A 31 -1.90 24.16 30.95
CA GLU A 31 -2.22 24.15 29.48
C GLU A 31 -1.75 25.43 28.79
N ALA A 32 -1.79 26.56 29.50
CA ALA A 32 -1.29 27.85 29.01
C ALA A 32 0.24 27.83 28.77
N GLU A 33 1.02 27.28 29.70
CA GLU A 33 2.46 27.13 29.56
C GLU A 33 2.84 26.15 28.43
N VAL A 34 2.07 25.09 28.27
CA VAL A 34 2.27 24.14 27.15
C VAL A 34 1.96 24.82 25.80
N SER A 35 0.88 25.59 25.72
CA SER A 35 0.52 26.33 24.50
C SER A 35 1.57 27.38 24.14
N GLU A 36 2.14 28.07 25.10
CA GLU A 36 3.20 29.07 24.91
C GLU A 36 4.49 28.40 24.43
N ALA A 37 4.89 27.28 25.05
CA ALA A 37 6.04 26.48 24.63
C ALA A 37 5.90 25.93 23.21
N LEU A 38 4.71 25.45 22.85
CA LEU A 38 4.42 25.00 21.48
C LEU A 38 4.50 26.15 20.48
N ALA A 39 3.99 27.34 20.81
CA ALA A 39 4.10 28.53 19.98
C ALA A 39 5.55 28.95 19.76
N PHE A 40 6.39 28.87 20.79
CA PHE A 40 7.83 29.12 20.70
C PHE A 40 8.52 28.16 19.72
N TRP A 41 8.29 26.86 19.85
CA TRP A 41 8.91 25.85 18.98
C TRP A 41 8.37 25.87 17.55
N ARG A 42 7.12 26.30 17.33
CA ARG A 42 6.59 26.60 15.99
C ARG A 42 7.30 27.79 15.34
N GLY A 43 7.53 28.84 16.12
CA GLY A 43 8.26 30.04 15.66
C GLY A 43 9.71 29.76 15.29
N THR A 44 10.34 28.76 15.89
CA THR A 44 11.71 28.32 15.56
C THR A 44 11.78 27.29 14.41
N GLY A 45 10.63 26.82 13.90
CA GLY A 45 10.57 25.85 12.80
C GLY A 45 10.95 24.41 13.17
N ILE A 46 11.09 24.11 14.46
CA ILE A 46 11.48 22.77 14.96
C ILE A 46 10.26 21.84 15.01
N ILE A 47 9.06 22.39 15.25
CA ILE A 47 7.81 21.64 15.24
C ILE A 47 6.96 22.17 14.09
N SER A 48 6.71 21.32 13.07
CA SER A 48 5.73 21.56 12.02
C SER A 48 4.42 20.94 12.47
N THR A 49 3.43 21.75 12.84
CA THR A 49 2.07 21.25 13.04
C THR A 49 1.20 21.82 11.94
N ASP A 50 0.82 20.97 11.00
CA ASP A 50 -0.33 21.21 10.14
C ASP A 50 -1.61 21.09 10.98
N THR A 51 -2.00 22.21 11.61
CA THR A 51 -3.34 22.38 12.13
C THR A 51 -3.75 23.85 11.97
N ALA A 52 -4.08 24.22 10.75
CA ALA A 52 -4.89 25.38 10.43
C ALA A 52 -6.16 24.90 9.72
N PRO A 53 -7.34 25.50 9.96
CA PRO A 53 -8.55 25.08 9.29
C PRO A 53 -8.41 25.32 7.79
N SER A 54 -8.34 24.24 7.08
CA SER A 54 -8.00 24.11 5.68
C SER A 54 -9.16 24.59 4.81
N GLU A 55 -8.89 25.57 4.01
CA GLU A 55 -9.52 25.64 2.71
C GLU A 55 -9.00 24.48 1.85
N LYS A 56 -9.94 23.67 1.35
CA LYS A 56 -9.70 22.49 0.52
C LYS A 56 -8.85 22.85 -0.71
N LYS A 57 -7.62 22.37 -0.76
CA LYS A 57 -6.97 22.02 -2.01
C LYS A 57 -6.93 20.51 -2.08
N GLU A 58 -7.80 19.96 -2.91
CA GLU A 58 -7.83 18.56 -3.29
C GLU A 58 -6.53 18.18 -3.99
N SER A 59 -5.60 17.59 -3.24
CA SER A 59 -4.69 16.63 -3.83
C SER A 59 -5.30 15.26 -3.57
N VAL A 60 -5.93 14.71 -4.60
CA VAL A 60 -6.61 13.43 -4.56
C VAL A 60 -5.55 12.31 -4.55
N THR A 61 -5.05 11.97 -3.36
CA THR A 61 -4.69 10.59 -3.06
C THR A 61 -5.92 9.98 -2.40
N ALA A 62 -6.87 9.57 -3.23
CA ALA A 62 -8.04 8.84 -2.77
C ALA A 62 -7.59 7.50 -2.23
N LYS A 63 -7.54 7.39 -0.91
CA LYS A 63 -7.41 6.10 -0.23
C LYS A 63 -8.54 5.22 -0.75
N ALA A 64 -8.23 4.06 -1.36
CA ALA A 64 -9.24 3.18 -1.93
C ALA A 64 -10.33 2.88 -0.89
N PRO A 65 -11.61 3.03 -1.23
CA PRO A 65 -12.70 2.81 -0.27
C PRO A 65 -12.70 1.36 0.18
N THR A 66 -12.98 1.16 1.46
CA THR A 66 -13.09 -0.19 2.05
C THR A 66 -14.12 -1.04 1.29
N PRO A 67 -13.92 -2.36 1.16
CA PRO A 67 -14.69 -3.29 0.29
C PRO A 67 -16.22 -3.31 0.42
N LYS A 68 -16.80 -2.52 1.30
CA LYS A 68 -18.24 -2.48 1.55
C LYS A 68 -18.99 -1.34 0.87
N SER A 69 -18.30 -0.42 0.18
CA SER A 69 -18.91 0.82 -0.31
C SER A 69 -19.39 0.79 -1.78
N TYR A 70 -19.13 -0.27 -2.53
CA TYR A 70 -19.46 -0.36 -3.97
C TYR A 70 -20.31 -1.59 -4.34
N SER A 71 -21.29 -1.92 -3.53
CA SER A 71 -22.27 -2.95 -3.88
C SER A 71 -23.18 -2.44 -4.99
N MET A 72 -23.01 -2.99 -6.21
CA MET A 72 -23.87 -2.69 -7.35
C MET A 72 -24.96 -3.74 -7.50
N THR A 73 -26.13 -3.32 -8.01
CA THR A 73 -27.18 -4.24 -8.40
C THR A 73 -26.88 -4.90 -9.75
N GLY A 74 -27.46 -6.06 -10.02
CA GLY A 74 -27.29 -6.74 -11.32
C GLY A 74 -27.66 -5.86 -12.52
N ALA A 75 -28.71 -5.05 -12.41
CA ALA A 75 -29.16 -4.12 -13.44
C ALA A 75 -28.14 -3.00 -13.72
N GLU A 76 -27.47 -2.50 -12.67
CA GLU A 76 -26.40 -1.50 -12.84
C GLU A 76 -25.18 -2.09 -13.53
N ILE A 77 -24.79 -3.30 -13.15
CA ILE A 77 -23.68 -4.03 -13.81
C ILE A 77 -23.99 -4.27 -15.29
N GLU A 78 -25.19 -4.75 -15.61
CA GLU A 78 -25.63 -4.98 -16.98
C GLU A 78 -25.63 -3.67 -17.81
N ARG A 79 -26.06 -2.56 -17.22
CA ARG A 79 -26.02 -1.25 -17.88
C ARG A 79 -24.57 -0.84 -18.19
N VAL A 80 -23.68 -0.88 -17.21
CA VAL A 80 -22.27 -0.49 -17.40
C VAL A 80 -21.57 -1.42 -18.41
N CYS A 81 -21.82 -2.72 -18.34
CA CYS A 81 -21.30 -3.69 -19.31
C CYS A 81 -21.91 -3.51 -20.72
N GLY A 82 -23.16 -3.06 -20.82
CA GLY A 82 -23.81 -2.73 -22.08
C GLY A 82 -23.22 -1.49 -22.75
N GLU A 83 -22.88 -0.48 -21.96
CA GLU A 83 -22.20 0.73 -22.41
C GLU A 83 -20.72 0.47 -22.75
N ASN A 84 -20.08 -0.54 -22.14
CA ASN A 84 -18.66 -0.86 -22.29
C ASN A 84 -18.44 -2.34 -22.69
N PRO A 85 -18.52 -2.68 -23.98
CA PRO A 85 -18.34 -4.07 -24.45
C PRO A 85 -16.96 -4.66 -24.11
N THR A 86 -15.93 -3.81 -24.04
CA THR A 86 -14.57 -4.23 -23.66
C THR A 86 -14.53 -4.71 -22.21
N LEU A 87 -15.19 -4.00 -21.30
CA LEU A 87 -15.28 -4.40 -19.90
C LEU A 87 -16.03 -5.73 -19.76
N LYS A 88 -17.15 -5.90 -20.47
CA LYS A 88 -17.90 -7.16 -20.48
C LYS A 88 -17.01 -8.33 -20.89
N THR A 89 -16.30 -8.19 -22.01
CA THR A 89 -15.36 -9.21 -22.48
C THR A 89 -14.23 -9.47 -21.48
N THR A 90 -13.77 -8.44 -20.78
CA THR A 90 -12.75 -8.57 -19.73
C THR A 90 -13.25 -9.39 -18.55
N ILE A 91 -14.47 -9.13 -18.07
CA ILE A 91 -15.10 -9.92 -17.00
C ILE A 91 -15.26 -11.40 -17.43
N GLU A 92 -15.72 -11.67 -18.65
CA GLU A 92 -15.84 -13.03 -19.20
C GLU A 92 -14.48 -13.76 -19.25
N LYS A 93 -13.42 -13.06 -19.67
CA LYS A 93 -12.05 -13.60 -19.66
C LYS A 93 -11.56 -13.85 -18.22
N CYS A 94 -11.84 -12.96 -17.28
CA CYS A 94 -11.50 -13.16 -15.87
C CYS A 94 -12.23 -14.38 -15.29
N GLN A 95 -13.51 -14.61 -15.63
CA GLN A 95 -14.23 -15.82 -15.25
C GLN A 95 -13.52 -17.08 -15.78
N THR A 96 -13.02 -17.04 -17.00
CA THR A 96 -12.25 -18.14 -17.58
C THR A 96 -10.93 -18.37 -16.83
N ILE A 97 -10.20 -17.29 -16.49
CA ILE A 97 -8.95 -17.36 -15.74
C ILE A 97 -9.18 -17.96 -14.34
N PHE A 98 -10.20 -17.49 -13.62
CA PHE A 98 -10.55 -18.01 -12.29
C PHE A 98 -11.24 -19.37 -12.32
N GLY A 99 -11.75 -19.80 -13.49
CA GLY A 99 -12.46 -21.07 -13.67
C GLY A 99 -13.83 -21.11 -13.01
N LYS A 100 -14.49 -19.96 -12.86
CA LYS A 100 -15.83 -19.85 -12.25
C LYS A 100 -16.65 -18.70 -12.85
N VAL A 101 -17.97 -18.84 -12.80
CA VAL A 101 -18.89 -17.76 -13.13
C VAL A 101 -19.00 -16.81 -11.93
N PHE A 102 -18.89 -15.52 -12.18
CA PHE A 102 -18.97 -14.52 -11.11
C PHE A 102 -20.42 -14.19 -10.76
N GLY A 103 -20.71 -14.11 -9.47
CA GLY A 103 -21.95 -13.54 -8.96
C GLY A 103 -21.95 -12.00 -9.06
N THR A 104 -23.07 -11.38 -8.71
CA THR A 104 -23.25 -9.92 -8.73
C THR A 104 -22.19 -9.20 -7.89
N SER A 105 -21.90 -9.70 -6.69
CA SER A 105 -20.90 -9.13 -5.80
C SER A 105 -19.48 -9.21 -6.36
N GLU A 106 -19.14 -10.30 -7.05
CA GLU A 106 -17.82 -10.46 -7.68
C GLU A 106 -17.69 -9.61 -8.94
N SER A 107 -18.75 -9.54 -9.75
CA SER A 107 -18.78 -8.69 -10.95
C SER A 107 -18.68 -7.21 -10.61
N SER A 108 -19.29 -6.77 -9.49
CA SER A 108 -19.21 -5.38 -9.03
C SER A 108 -17.79 -4.94 -8.71
N VAL A 109 -16.90 -5.86 -8.27
CA VAL A 109 -15.47 -5.55 -8.06
C VAL A 109 -14.82 -5.10 -9.37
N PHE A 110 -15.01 -5.84 -10.45
CA PHE A 110 -14.38 -5.52 -11.75
C PHE A 110 -14.92 -4.21 -12.32
N VAL A 111 -16.23 -3.98 -12.20
CA VAL A 111 -16.87 -2.71 -12.62
C VAL A 111 -16.31 -1.55 -11.80
N TYR A 112 -16.15 -1.71 -10.49
CA TYR A 112 -15.59 -0.69 -9.62
C TYR A 112 -14.13 -0.36 -9.99
N LEU A 113 -13.28 -1.35 -10.20
CA LEU A 113 -11.88 -1.14 -10.59
C LEU A 113 -11.78 -0.37 -11.91
N TYR A 114 -12.64 -0.70 -12.89
CA TYR A 114 -12.66 -0.04 -14.18
C TYR A 114 -13.24 1.38 -14.13
N ASP A 115 -14.42 1.55 -13.53
CA ASP A 115 -15.19 2.79 -13.60
C ASP A 115 -14.73 3.84 -12.56
N HIS A 116 -14.44 3.42 -11.33
CA HIS A 116 -14.06 4.32 -10.25
C HIS A 116 -12.54 4.51 -10.14
N LEU A 117 -11.76 3.44 -10.16
CA LEU A 117 -10.30 3.53 -10.08
C LEU A 117 -9.65 3.78 -11.44
N ARG A 118 -10.42 3.73 -12.53
CA ARG A 118 -9.94 3.98 -13.89
C ARG A 118 -8.81 3.04 -14.32
N LEU A 119 -8.80 1.83 -13.78
CA LEU A 119 -7.84 0.82 -14.18
C LEU A 119 -8.22 0.24 -15.56
N ASP A 120 -7.24 0.10 -16.42
CA ASP A 120 -7.44 -0.46 -17.77
C ASP A 120 -7.86 -1.93 -17.74
N CYS A 121 -8.61 -2.36 -18.74
CA CYS A 121 -9.00 -3.76 -18.91
C CYS A 121 -7.79 -4.69 -18.99
N GLU A 122 -6.69 -4.24 -19.59
CA GLU A 122 -5.44 -5.00 -19.68
C GLU A 122 -4.81 -5.19 -18.31
N TYR A 123 -4.79 -4.14 -17.47
CA TYR A 123 -4.35 -4.21 -16.07
C TYR A 123 -5.13 -5.28 -15.29
N ILE A 124 -6.45 -5.26 -15.40
CA ILE A 124 -7.35 -6.21 -14.73
C ILE A 124 -7.06 -7.66 -15.16
N LEU A 125 -6.87 -7.91 -16.47
CA LEU A 125 -6.54 -9.22 -17.00
C LEU A 125 -5.17 -9.71 -16.55
N LEU A 126 -4.16 -8.83 -16.58
CA LEU A 126 -2.80 -9.13 -16.19
C LEU A 126 -2.73 -9.50 -14.71
N LEU A 127 -3.37 -8.70 -13.85
CA LEU A 127 -3.44 -8.97 -12.41
C LEU A 127 -4.22 -10.26 -12.10
N SER A 128 -5.34 -10.51 -12.81
CA SER A 128 -6.12 -11.75 -12.67
C SER A 128 -5.27 -12.98 -13.00
N SER A 129 -4.50 -12.92 -14.08
CA SER A 129 -3.59 -13.98 -14.50
C SER A 129 -2.46 -14.21 -13.50
N TYR A 130 -1.92 -13.13 -12.92
CA TYR A 130 -0.91 -13.21 -11.86
C TYR A 130 -1.46 -13.89 -10.61
N CYS A 131 -2.62 -13.48 -10.12
CA CYS A 131 -3.28 -14.10 -8.96
C CYS A 131 -3.49 -15.60 -9.18
N LYS A 132 -3.97 -16.00 -10.35
CA LYS A 132 -4.17 -17.42 -10.68
C LYS A 132 -2.86 -18.20 -10.70
N ARG A 133 -1.81 -17.66 -11.31
CA ARG A 133 -0.49 -18.27 -11.41
C ARG A 133 0.15 -18.48 -10.03
N THR A 134 -0.08 -17.54 -9.11
CA THR A 134 0.44 -17.63 -7.72
C THR A 134 -0.44 -18.46 -6.79
N GLY A 135 -1.46 -19.16 -7.32
CA GLY A 135 -2.32 -20.07 -6.57
C GLY A 135 -3.45 -19.37 -5.79
N HIS A 136 -3.71 -18.11 -6.10
CA HIS A 136 -4.75 -17.32 -5.45
C HIS A 136 -5.94 -17.09 -6.38
N ASP A 137 -6.86 -18.04 -6.46
CA ASP A 137 -8.04 -18.04 -7.36
C ASP A 137 -9.31 -17.47 -6.73
N SER A 138 -9.16 -16.68 -5.68
CA SER A 138 -10.27 -15.96 -5.04
C SER A 138 -10.39 -14.52 -5.55
N VAL A 139 -11.59 -14.12 -6.00
CA VAL A 139 -11.86 -12.72 -6.39
C VAL A 139 -11.63 -11.76 -5.22
N ARG A 140 -11.85 -12.20 -3.98
CA ARG A 140 -11.56 -11.39 -2.79
C ARG A 140 -10.05 -11.13 -2.60
N TYR A 141 -9.20 -12.10 -2.93
CA TYR A 141 -7.75 -11.88 -2.91
C TYR A 141 -7.34 -10.92 -4.03
N PHE A 142 -7.86 -11.13 -5.24
CA PHE A 142 -7.66 -10.23 -6.37
C PHE A 142 -8.06 -8.78 -6.03
N GLU A 143 -9.25 -8.57 -5.47
CA GLU A 143 -9.76 -7.29 -5.00
C GLU A 143 -8.79 -6.61 -4.03
N LYS A 144 -8.41 -7.34 -2.96
CA LYS A 144 -7.48 -6.81 -1.95
C LYS A 144 -6.13 -6.44 -2.56
N THR A 145 -5.62 -7.26 -3.46
CA THR A 145 -4.35 -7.02 -4.15
C THR A 145 -4.45 -5.82 -5.08
N ALA A 146 -5.53 -5.70 -5.87
CA ALA A 146 -5.76 -4.57 -6.76
C ALA A 146 -5.84 -3.24 -6.00
N LEU A 147 -6.56 -3.21 -4.88
CA LEU A 147 -6.67 -2.03 -4.04
C LEU A 147 -5.33 -1.66 -3.39
N GLY A 148 -4.59 -2.65 -2.87
CA GLY A 148 -3.27 -2.40 -2.30
C GLY A 148 -2.27 -1.85 -3.31
N LEU A 149 -2.22 -2.44 -4.51
CA LEU A 149 -1.37 -1.93 -5.59
C LEU A 149 -1.76 -0.52 -6.03
N PHE A 150 -3.05 -0.23 -6.08
CA PHE A 150 -3.54 1.12 -6.39
C PHE A 150 -3.14 2.13 -5.31
N ASP A 151 -3.26 1.77 -4.02
CA ASP A 151 -2.83 2.61 -2.89
C ASP A 151 -1.31 2.85 -2.92
N ASP A 152 -0.52 1.88 -3.39
CA ASP A 152 0.93 2.00 -3.61
C ASP A 152 1.29 2.78 -4.89
N GLY A 153 0.30 3.30 -5.62
CA GLY A 153 0.49 4.08 -6.84
C GLY A 153 0.80 3.24 -8.08
N ILE A 154 0.57 1.92 -8.04
CA ILE A 154 0.72 0.99 -9.16
C ILE A 154 -0.62 0.90 -9.89
N ASP A 155 -0.91 1.89 -10.71
CA ASP A 155 -2.21 2.15 -11.34
C ASP A 155 -2.19 1.96 -12.87
N THR A 156 -1.04 1.64 -13.45
CA THR A 156 -0.88 1.42 -14.89
C THR A 156 -0.28 0.05 -15.21
N VAL A 157 -0.53 -0.44 -16.43
CA VAL A 157 0.01 -1.74 -16.90
C VAL A 157 1.53 -1.79 -16.76
N GLY A 158 2.25 -0.75 -17.21
CA GLY A 158 3.71 -0.73 -17.14
C GLY A 158 4.27 -0.76 -15.71
N LYS A 159 3.61 -0.09 -14.76
CA LYS A 159 3.99 -0.18 -13.34
C LYS A 159 3.70 -1.57 -12.78
N LEU A 160 2.59 -2.19 -13.18
CA LEU A 160 2.22 -3.52 -12.76
C LEU A 160 3.20 -4.58 -13.30
N GLU A 161 3.60 -4.48 -14.56
CA GLU A 161 4.62 -5.35 -15.14
C GLU A 161 5.96 -5.24 -14.41
N LYS A 162 6.39 -4.00 -14.14
CA LYS A 162 7.60 -3.77 -13.34
C LYS A 162 7.48 -4.39 -11.95
N TYR A 163 6.36 -4.20 -11.27
CA TYR A 163 6.11 -4.83 -9.97
C TYR A 163 6.24 -6.35 -10.03
N PHE A 164 5.69 -7.00 -11.08
CA PHE A 164 5.81 -8.46 -11.23
C PHE A 164 7.24 -8.92 -11.53
N MET A 165 8.01 -8.14 -12.29
CA MET A 165 9.43 -8.42 -12.53
C MET A 165 10.22 -8.33 -11.21
N ASP A 166 10.02 -7.27 -10.44
CA ASP A 166 10.69 -7.05 -9.15
C ASP A 166 10.32 -8.15 -8.15
N GLU A 167 9.04 -8.59 -8.12
CA GLU A 167 8.55 -9.67 -7.26
C GLU A 167 9.16 -11.03 -7.65
N SER A 168 9.24 -11.33 -8.95
CA SER A 168 9.87 -12.56 -9.47
C SER A 168 11.34 -12.61 -9.09
N ARG A 169 12.05 -11.52 -9.33
CA ARG A 169 13.48 -11.39 -9.00
C ARG A 169 13.75 -11.54 -7.50
N ARG A 170 12.90 -10.92 -6.67
CA ARG A 170 12.99 -11.09 -5.21
C ARG A 170 12.76 -12.54 -4.78
N GLY A 171 11.82 -13.24 -5.43
CA GLY A 171 11.57 -14.65 -5.17
C GLY A 171 12.74 -15.54 -5.56
N GLU A 172 13.38 -15.28 -6.70
CA GLU A 172 14.58 -16.00 -7.14
C GLU A 172 15.76 -15.78 -6.17
N LEU A 173 15.99 -14.52 -5.79
CA LEU A 173 17.01 -14.15 -4.82
C LEU A 173 16.75 -14.77 -3.44
N GLU A 174 15.49 -14.81 -2.99
CA GLU A 174 15.13 -15.50 -1.75
C GLU A 174 15.47 -16.97 -1.79
N MET A 175 15.17 -17.67 -2.89
CA MET A 175 15.50 -19.07 -3.04
C MET A 175 17.02 -19.30 -3.04
N PHE A 176 17.77 -18.45 -3.73
CA PHE A 176 19.24 -18.50 -3.75
C PHE A 176 19.82 -18.31 -2.34
N VAL A 177 19.44 -17.25 -1.65
CA VAL A 177 19.91 -16.94 -0.29
C VAL A 177 19.55 -18.06 0.69
N ARG A 178 18.34 -18.62 0.62
CA ARG A 178 17.93 -19.77 1.45
C ARG A 178 18.84 -20.98 1.24
N LYS A 179 19.21 -21.24 0.00
CA LYS A 179 20.11 -22.35 -0.34
C LYS A 179 21.53 -22.08 0.17
N LEU A 180 22.06 -20.88 -0.06
CA LEU A 180 23.40 -20.47 0.33
C LEU A 180 23.61 -20.54 1.85
N TYR A 181 22.66 -20.00 2.61
CA TYR A 181 22.71 -19.98 4.08
C TYR A 181 22.13 -21.24 4.77
N GLY A 182 21.68 -22.23 4.01
CA GLY A 182 21.11 -23.46 4.57
C GLY A 182 19.84 -23.23 5.42
N MET A 183 19.05 -22.19 5.10
CA MET A 183 17.92 -21.76 5.95
C MET A 183 16.74 -22.74 5.95
N GLY A 184 16.68 -23.70 5.06
CA GLY A 184 15.57 -24.63 4.93
C GLY A 184 14.23 -23.93 4.61
N ALA A 185 13.12 -24.52 5.08
CA ALA A 185 11.76 -24.04 4.80
C ALA A 185 11.22 -23.04 5.86
N ARG A 186 12.03 -22.54 6.79
CA ARG A 186 11.56 -21.58 7.80
C ARG A 186 11.08 -20.28 7.16
N ALA A 187 10.09 -19.64 7.77
CA ALA A 187 9.68 -18.31 7.35
C ALA A 187 10.81 -17.28 7.58
N LEU A 188 10.99 -16.37 6.64
CA LEU A 188 11.90 -15.25 6.81
C LEU A 188 11.30 -14.24 7.80
N THR A 189 12.19 -13.66 8.61
CA THR A 189 11.84 -12.52 9.49
C THR A 189 11.56 -11.27 8.66
N SER A 190 10.93 -10.27 9.28
CA SER A 190 10.67 -8.98 8.61
C SER A 190 11.96 -8.30 8.15
N THR A 191 13.02 -8.38 8.95
CA THR A 191 14.33 -7.82 8.65
C THR A 191 15.00 -8.52 7.45
N GLU A 192 14.96 -9.86 7.39
CA GLU A 192 15.49 -10.63 6.26
C GLU A 192 14.75 -10.32 4.95
N LYS A 193 13.43 -10.18 5.01
CA LYS A 193 12.62 -9.75 3.85
C LYS A 193 12.99 -8.35 3.38
N GLU A 194 13.26 -7.44 4.31
CA GLU A 194 13.66 -6.09 3.97
C GLU A 194 15.06 -6.06 3.32
N TYR A 195 16.01 -6.85 3.81
CA TYR A 195 17.31 -6.98 3.13
C TYR A 195 17.16 -7.51 1.71
N LEU A 196 16.37 -8.56 1.49
CA LEU A 196 16.13 -9.09 0.15
C LEU A 196 15.47 -8.05 -0.76
N ARG A 197 14.54 -7.23 -0.21
CA ARG A 197 13.92 -6.13 -0.96
C ARG A 197 14.98 -5.11 -1.41
N VAL A 198 15.82 -4.64 -0.49
CA VAL A 198 16.87 -3.66 -0.78
C VAL A 198 17.88 -4.23 -1.79
N TRP A 199 18.31 -5.48 -1.61
CA TRP A 199 19.27 -6.12 -2.51
C TRP A 199 18.71 -6.30 -3.92
N SER A 200 17.44 -6.69 -4.05
CA SER A 200 16.81 -6.94 -5.35
C SER A 200 16.37 -5.67 -6.07
N SER A 201 15.85 -4.65 -5.33
CA SER A 201 15.19 -3.48 -5.96
C SER A 201 16.04 -2.21 -5.95
N GLU A 202 16.89 -2.00 -4.91
CA GLU A 202 17.65 -0.77 -4.77
C GLU A 202 19.10 -0.94 -5.22
N TRP A 203 19.74 -2.06 -4.86
CA TRP A 203 21.17 -2.29 -5.14
C TRP A 203 21.41 -3.17 -6.36
N ASP A 204 20.37 -3.76 -6.91
CA ASP A 204 20.47 -4.63 -8.09
C ASP A 204 21.56 -5.72 -7.95
N MET A 205 21.67 -6.30 -6.72
CA MET A 205 22.73 -7.27 -6.42
C MET A 205 22.53 -8.57 -7.20
N SER A 206 23.61 -9.06 -7.80
CA SER A 206 23.63 -10.37 -8.44
C SER A 206 23.89 -11.49 -7.42
N GLU A 207 23.51 -12.71 -7.78
CA GLU A 207 23.77 -13.91 -6.96
C GLU A 207 25.26 -14.09 -6.68
N GLU A 208 26.11 -13.83 -7.67
CA GLU A 208 27.57 -13.95 -7.55
C GLU A 208 28.15 -12.96 -6.52
N LEU A 209 27.60 -11.75 -6.45
CA LEU A 209 28.05 -10.75 -5.49
C LEU A 209 27.69 -11.16 -4.05
N ILE A 210 26.49 -11.74 -3.87
CA ILE A 210 26.04 -12.24 -2.57
C ILE A 210 26.84 -13.46 -2.14
N GLU A 211 27.14 -14.37 -3.07
CA GLU A 211 27.97 -15.54 -2.81
C GLU A 211 29.41 -15.14 -2.41
N ALA A 212 30.02 -14.21 -3.14
CA ALA A 212 31.34 -13.68 -2.81
C ALA A 212 31.39 -13.03 -1.42
N ALA A 213 30.34 -12.29 -1.04
CA ALA A 213 30.24 -11.68 0.30
C ALA A 213 30.00 -12.71 1.42
N TYR A 214 29.49 -13.90 1.09
CA TYR A 214 29.30 -14.99 2.05
C TYR A 214 30.58 -15.79 2.28
N GLU A 215 31.49 -15.86 1.29
CA GLU A 215 32.72 -16.60 1.38
C GLU A 215 33.87 -15.85 2.12
N GLU A 216 33.74 -14.51 2.30
CA GLU A 216 34.66 -13.67 3.09
C GLU A 216 34.35 -13.73 4.61
#